data_0fcd51b0f39ab2d543808d0780aea5f1
#
_entry.id   0fcd51b0f39ab2d543808d0780aea5f1
#
_cell.length_a   1.000
_cell.length_b   1.000
_cell.length_c   1.000
_cell.angle_alpha   90.00
_cell.angle_beta   90.00
_cell.angle_gamma   90.00
#
_symmetry.space_group_name_H-M   'P 1'
#
loop_
_entity.id
_entity.type
_entity.pdbx_description
1 polymer ?
#
loop_
_entity_poly.entity_id
_entity_poly.type
_entity_poly.pdbx_seq_one_letter_code
_entity_poly.pdbx_strand_id
1 'polypeptide(L)'
;MKRLIIGISGASGAIYGVRLLQVLRDVPEVETHLVMSNAARQTLALETDLSLRDVQALADVVHDSRDIAASISSGSFKTAGMVILPCSIKTLSGIVHSYTDSLLTRAADVVLKERRPLVLCVRETPLHLGHLRLMTQAAELGAAIMPPVPAFYHRPQALDDIINQTVNRVIDQFDIDLPEDLFTRWQGPAASNASK
;
A
#
# COMPACT_ATOMS: atom_id res chain seq x y z
N MET A 1 -12.93 4.69 14.83
CA MET A 1 -11.52 4.57 14.41
C MET A 1 -11.40 3.43 13.42
N LYS A 2 -10.90 3.68 12.21
CA LYS A 2 -10.67 2.69 11.15
C LYS A 2 -9.27 2.09 11.35
N ARG A 3 -9.14 0.76 11.39
CA ARG A 3 -7.83 0.09 11.46
C ARG A 3 -7.38 -0.26 10.06
N LEU A 4 -6.25 0.25 9.61
CA LEU A 4 -5.68 -0.05 8.30
C LEU A 4 -4.37 -0.83 8.45
N ILE A 5 -4.29 -2.00 7.80
CA ILE A 5 -3.06 -2.77 7.76
C ILE A 5 -2.19 -2.23 6.61
N ILE A 6 -0.95 -1.88 6.93
CA ILE A 6 0.05 -1.41 5.97
C ILE A 6 1.17 -2.43 5.90
N GLY A 7 1.26 -3.10 4.76
CA GLY A 7 2.31 -4.03 4.43
C GLY A 7 3.39 -3.36 3.59
N ILE A 8 4.67 -3.58 3.93
CA ILE A 8 5.80 -3.17 3.09
C ILE A 8 6.60 -4.42 2.74
N SER A 9 6.68 -4.75 1.45
CA SER A 9 7.44 -5.91 1.01
C SER A 9 8.72 -5.52 0.25
N GLY A 10 9.54 -6.49 -0.13
CA GLY A 10 10.88 -6.28 -0.65
C GLY A 10 10.96 -5.90 -2.13
N ALA A 11 10.07 -5.06 -2.63
CA ALA A 11 10.21 -4.42 -3.93
C ALA A 11 10.77 -3.00 -3.76
N SER A 12 11.41 -2.45 -4.79
CA SER A 12 11.89 -1.05 -4.78
C SER A 12 10.71 -0.08 -4.61
N GLY A 13 10.93 1.03 -3.94
CA GLY A 13 9.90 2.03 -3.63
C GLY A 13 9.38 1.93 -2.19
N ALA A 14 10.20 1.50 -1.21
CA ALA A 14 9.85 1.53 0.20
C ALA A 14 9.34 2.90 0.67
N ILE A 15 9.78 3.97 0.01
CA ILE A 15 9.37 5.35 0.28
C ILE A 15 7.87 5.58 0.16
N TYR A 16 7.16 4.86 -0.72
CA TYR A 16 5.70 4.98 -0.84
C TYR A 16 4.99 4.54 0.44
N GLY A 17 5.41 3.39 1.02
CA GLY A 17 4.86 2.89 2.29
C GLY A 17 5.19 3.81 3.46
N VAL A 18 6.41 4.36 3.48
CA VAL A 18 6.83 5.36 4.47
C VAL A 18 5.96 6.61 4.37
N ARG A 19 5.77 7.14 3.15
CA ARG A 19 4.95 8.32 2.93
C ARG A 19 3.48 8.10 3.33
N LEU A 20 2.94 6.92 3.05
CA LEU A 20 1.59 6.55 3.49
C LEU A 20 1.46 6.62 5.03
N LEU A 21 2.43 6.07 5.76
CA LEU A 21 2.46 6.14 7.23
C LEU A 21 2.56 7.59 7.72
N GLN A 22 3.41 8.42 7.11
CA GLN A 22 3.54 9.83 7.46
C GLN A 22 2.23 10.58 7.32
N VAL A 23 1.52 10.38 6.20
CA VAL A 23 0.24 11.04 5.93
C VAL A 23 -0.84 10.60 6.90
N LEU A 24 -0.94 9.29 7.16
CA LEU A 24 -1.99 8.74 8.04
C LEU A 24 -1.76 9.05 9.52
N ARG A 25 -0.55 9.38 9.94
CA ARG A 25 -0.25 9.81 11.31
C ARG A 25 -1.05 11.06 11.73
N ASP A 26 -1.38 11.92 10.78
CA ASP A 26 -2.13 13.14 11.01
C ASP A 26 -3.64 12.96 10.81
N VAL A 27 -4.12 11.70 10.68
CA VAL A 27 -5.53 11.36 10.51
C VAL A 27 -6.04 10.60 11.76
N PRO A 28 -6.62 11.28 12.74
CA PRO A 28 -6.92 10.70 14.06
C PRO A 28 -7.98 9.59 14.03
N GLU A 29 -8.76 9.47 12.95
CA GLU A 29 -9.75 8.42 12.77
C GLU A 29 -9.15 7.08 12.31
N VAL A 30 -7.86 7.05 11.97
CA VAL A 30 -7.15 5.86 11.46
C VAL A 30 -6.15 5.36 12.49
N GLU A 31 -6.18 4.06 12.76
CA GLU A 31 -5.15 3.32 13.51
C GLU A 31 -4.36 2.47 12.52
N THR A 32 -3.07 2.72 12.39
CA THR A 32 -2.20 2.05 11.44
C THR A 32 -1.51 0.83 12.04
N HIS A 33 -1.59 -0.32 11.34
CA HIS A 33 -0.96 -1.59 11.71
C HIS A 33 0.13 -1.94 10.71
N LEU A 34 1.39 -1.68 11.03
CA LEU A 34 2.53 -1.91 10.14
C LEU A 34 3.04 -3.35 10.25
N VAL A 35 3.24 -4.00 9.10
CA VAL A 35 3.99 -5.26 8.97
C VAL A 35 4.98 -5.16 7.81
N MET A 36 6.27 -5.37 8.10
CA MET A 36 7.34 -5.30 7.09
C MET A 36 8.01 -6.65 6.90
N SER A 37 8.18 -7.07 5.65
CA SER A 37 9.00 -8.27 5.36
C SER A 37 10.49 -8.02 5.65
N ASN A 38 11.26 -9.08 5.85
CA ASN A 38 12.72 -8.94 6.02
C ASN A 38 13.38 -8.28 4.80
N ALA A 39 12.93 -8.61 3.59
CA ALA A 39 13.42 -7.98 2.36
C ALA A 39 13.06 -6.48 2.31
N ALA A 40 11.89 -6.06 2.82
CA ALA A 40 11.53 -4.65 2.90
C ALA A 40 12.49 -3.84 3.78
N ARG A 41 12.96 -4.43 4.89
CA ARG A 41 13.95 -3.79 5.78
C ARG A 41 15.28 -3.55 5.06
N GLN A 42 15.70 -4.51 4.23
CA GLN A 42 16.91 -4.39 3.41
C GLN A 42 16.73 -3.31 2.33
N THR A 43 15.60 -3.33 1.62
CA THR A 43 15.29 -2.35 0.58
C THR A 43 15.21 -0.94 1.15
N LEU A 44 14.58 -0.75 2.31
CA LEU A 44 14.54 0.54 3.02
C LEU A 44 15.93 1.11 3.27
N ALA A 45 16.85 0.28 3.80
CA ALA A 45 18.21 0.69 4.10
C ALA A 45 19.06 0.99 2.84
N LEU A 46 18.72 0.41 1.70
CA LEU A 46 19.40 0.64 0.43
C LEU A 46 18.87 1.86 -0.33
N GLU A 47 17.61 2.23 -0.11
CA GLU A 47 16.92 3.26 -0.90
C GLU A 47 16.74 4.59 -0.15
N THR A 48 16.88 4.58 1.18
CA THR A 48 16.62 5.77 2.02
C THR A 48 17.64 5.91 3.14
N ASP A 49 17.75 7.11 3.71
CA ASP A 49 18.55 7.38 4.91
C ASP A 49 17.77 7.09 6.21
N LEU A 50 16.54 6.55 6.12
CA LEU A 50 15.69 6.28 7.27
C LEU A 50 16.09 4.99 7.96
N SER A 51 16.18 5.01 9.28
CA SER A 51 16.33 3.79 10.05
C SER A 51 15.01 3.02 10.13
N LEU A 52 15.09 1.71 10.33
CA LEU A 52 13.90 0.90 10.59
C LEU A 52 13.07 1.44 11.76
N ARG A 53 13.75 1.95 12.80
CA ARG A 53 13.11 2.53 13.98
C ARG A 53 12.31 3.78 13.65
N ASP A 54 12.82 4.63 12.77
CA ASP A 54 12.13 5.85 12.35
C ASP A 54 10.83 5.50 11.62
N VAL A 55 10.87 4.51 10.72
CA VAL A 55 9.67 4.05 10.00
C VAL A 55 8.67 3.39 10.93
N GLN A 56 9.13 2.57 11.88
CA GLN A 56 8.26 1.95 12.87
C GLN A 56 7.58 2.96 13.79
N ALA A 57 8.26 4.06 14.11
CA ALA A 57 7.72 5.14 14.93
C ALA A 57 6.60 5.97 14.24
N LEU A 58 6.39 5.78 12.93
CA LEU A 58 5.28 6.39 12.18
C LEU A 58 3.96 5.62 12.33
N ALA A 59 4.00 4.35 12.72
CA ALA A 59 2.82 3.51 12.87
C ALA A 59 2.33 3.46 14.32
N ASP A 60 1.00 3.33 14.51
CA ASP A 60 0.42 3.17 15.84
C ASP A 60 0.75 1.79 16.43
N VAL A 61 0.70 0.74 15.59
CA VAL A 61 1.01 -0.64 15.99
C VAL A 61 1.98 -1.26 14.99
N VAL A 62 3.05 -1.84 15.51
CA VAL A 62 4.05 -2.55 14.70
C VAL A 62 4.00 -4.05 14.99
N HIS A 63 3.92 -4.86 13.95
CA HIS A 63 3.91 -6.31 14.05
C HIS A 63 5.21 -6.94 13.56
N ASP A 64 5.72 -7.97 14.27
CA ASP A 64 6.78 -8.81 13.74
C ASP A 64 6.22 -9.69 12.60
N SER A 65 6.88 -9.71 11.46
CA SER A 65 6.45 -10.50 10.29
C SER A 65 6.43 -12.03 10.55
N ARG A 66 7.05 -12.49 11.63
CA ARG A 66 7.07 -13.91 12.04
C ARG A 66 5.98 -14.26 13.05
N ASP A 67 5.33 -13.26 13.64
CA ASP A 67 4.30 -13.46 14.67
C ASP A 67 2.95 -13.80 14.06
N ILE A 68 2.73 -15.07 13.78
CA ILE A 68 1.47 -15.59 13.25
C ILE A 68 0.32 -15.51 14.28
N ALA A 69 0.61 -15.27 15.55
CA ALA A 69 -0.40 -15.11 16.61
C ALA A 69 -0.88 -13.64 16.76
N ALA A 70 -0.29 -12.69 16.01
CA ALA A 70 -0.68 -11.28 16.05
C ALA A 70 -2.17 -11.08 15.70
N SER A 71 -2.78 -10.02 16.22
CA SER A 71 -4.20 -9.70 16.04
C SER A 71 -4.66 -9.71 14.57
N ILE A 72 -3.83 -9.16 13.66
CA ILE A 72 -4.13 -9.07 12.23
C ILE A 72 -4.13 -10.42 11.50
N SER A 73 -3.72 -11.51 12.16
CA SER A 73 -3.82 -12.87 11.64
C SER A 73 -5.20 -13.49 11.77
N SER A 74 -6.11 -12.83 12.50
CA SER A 74 -7.46 -13.32 12.79
C SER A 74 -8.55 -12.50 12.11
N GLY A 75 -9.53 -13.17 11.48
CA GLY A 75 -10.68 -12.52 10.87
C GLY A 75 -11.60 -11.81 11.86
N SER A 76 -11.61 -12.21 13.14
CA SER A 76 -12.38 -11.55 14.19
C SER A 76 -11.83 -10.16 14.55
N PHE A 77 -10.56 -9.88 14.26
CA PHE A 77 -9.98 -8.56 14.39
C PHE A 77 -10.42 -7.69 13.21
N LYS A 78 -11.37 -6.79 13.49
CA LYS A 78 -11.97 -5.95 12.44
C LYS A 78 -11.00 -4.87 11.95
N THR A 79 -10.77 -4.84 10.64
CA THR A 79 -9.97 -3.81 9.95
C THR A 79 -10.75 -3.21 8.79
N ALA A 80 -10.40 -2.00 8.38
CA ALA A 80 -10.93 -1.36 7.17
C ALA A 80 -10.39 -2.03 5.89
N GLY A 81 -9.30 -2.77 6.00
CA GLY A 81 -8.64 -3.45 4.89
C GLY A 81 -7.13 -3.47 5.05
N MET A 82 -6.44 -3.76 3.96
CA MET A 82 -4.99 -3.82 3.90
C MET A 82 -4.46 -3.26 2.58
N VAL A 83 -3.38 -2.50 2.66
CA VAL A 83 -2.56 -2.16 1.50
C VAL A 83 -1.18 -2.77 1.63
N ILE A 84 -0.61 -3.27 0.52
CA ILE A 84 0.80 -3.67 0.44
C ILE A 84 1.49 -2.74 -0.54
N LEU A 85 2.33 -1.86 -0.01
CA LEU A 85 2.96 -0.76 -0.75
C LEU A 85 4.44 -0.58 -0.35
N PRO A 86 5.40 -1.00 -1.19
CA PRO A 86 5.23 -1.73 -2.44
C PRO A 86 4.94 -3.22 -2.22
N CYS A 87 4.34 -3.88 -3.23
CA CYS A 87 4.10 -5.31 -3.26
C CYS A 87 5.07 -5.99 -4.23
N SER A 88 5.92 -6.89 -3.72
CA SER A 88 6.82 -7.69 -4.54
C SER A 88 6.10 -8.88 -5.19
N ILE A 89 6.66 -9.39 -6.28
CA ILE A 89 6.13 -10.60 -6.95
C ILE A 89 6.12 -11.82 -6.01
N LYS A 90 7.11 -11.97 -5.12
CA LYS A 90 7.09 -13.03 -4.10
C LYS A 90 5.85 -12.92 -3.22
N THR A 91 5.55 -11.71 -2.73
CA THR A 91 4.39 -11.46 -1.88
C THR A 91 3.08 -11.67 -2.64
N LEU A 92 2.97 -11.15 -3.86
CA LEU A 92 1.82 -11.39 -4.74
C LEU A 92 1.57 -12.88 -4.96
N SER A 93 2.61 -13.65 -5.29
CA SER A 93 2.54 -15.09 -5.49
C SER A 93 2.08 -15.82 -4.23
N GLY A 94 2.61 -15.44 -3.06
CA GLY A 94 2.18 -16.01 -1.77
C GLY A 94 0.69 -15.79 -1.51
N ILE A 95 0.20 -14.59 -1.77
CA ILE A 95 -1.22 -14.22 -1.57
C ILE A 95 -2.12 -15.04 -2.51
N VAL A 96 -1.80 -15.08 -3.79
CA VAL A 96 -2.59 -15.77 -4.81
C VAL A 96 -2.71 -17.27 -4.53
N HIS A 97 -1.64 -17.89 -4.01
CA HIS A 97 -1.61 -19.32 -3.68
C HIS A 97 -2.00 -19.62 -2.22
N SER A 98 -2.47 -18.63 -1.46
CA SER A 98 -2.76 -18.75 -0.01
C SER A 98 -1.57 -19.35 0.77
N TYR A 99 -0.35 -19.07 0.31
CA TYR A 99 0.88 -19.50 0.99
C TYR A 99 1.26 -18.49 2.06
N THR A 100 0.83 -18.76 3.29
CA THR A 100 0.87 -17.85 4.42
C THR A 100 2.09 -18.12 5.32
N ASP A 101 3.29 -18.09 4.75
CA ASP A 101 4.56 -18.33 5.43
C ASP A 101 5.00 -17.16 6.37
N SER A 102 4.29 -16.06 6.30
CA SER A 102 4.58 -14.85 7.08
C SER A 102 3.29 -14.16 7.52
N LEU A 103 3.38 -13.32 8.56
CA LEU A 103 2.24 -12.51 8.99
C LEU A 103 1.75 -11.58 7.87
N LEU A 104 2.64 -11.09 7.01
CA LEU A 104 2.29 -10.24 5.87
C LEU A 104 1.33 -10.93 4.91
N THR A 105 1.66 -12.14 4.47
CA THR A 105 0.82 -12.93 3.56
C THR A 105 -0.41 -13.48 4.28
N ARG A 106 -0.29 -13.85 5.56
CA ARG A 106 -1.42 -14.28 6.37
C ARG A 106 -2.46 -13.18 6.56
N ALA A 107 -2.05 -11.95 6.88
CA ALA A 107 -2.97 -10.82 7.04
C ALA A 107 -3.72 -10.51 5.73
N ALA A 108 -3.04 -10.58 4.58
CA ALA A 108 -3.66 -10.40 3.27
C ALA A 108 -4.70 -11.51 2.99
N ASP A 109 -4.38 -12.77 3.26
CA ASP A 109 -5.30 -13.90 3.14
C ASP A 109 -6.54 -13.72 4.03
N VAL A 110 -6.35 -13.25 5.27
CA VAL A 110 -7.45 -12.92 6.19
C VAL A 110 -8.33 -11.81 5.63
N VAL A 111 -7.74 -10.73 5.11
CA VAL A 111 -8.49 -9.61 4.53
C VAL A 111 -9.34 -10.07 3.35
N LEU A 112 -8.79 -10.91 2.46
CA LEU A 112 -9.52 -11.49 1.32
C LEU A 112 -10.67 -12.38 1.77
N LYS A 113 -10.44 -13.34 2.68
CA LYS A 113 -11.50 -14.25 3.13
C LYS A 113 -12.63 -13.55 3.87
N GLU A 114 -12.34 -12.42 4.53
CA GLU A 114 -13.32 -11.57 5.20
C GLU A 114 -13.98 -10.55 4.24
N ARG A 115 -13.63 -10.59 2.94
CA ARG A 115 -14.14 -9.69 1.89
C ARG A 115 -13.91 -8.20 2.21
N ARG A 116 -12.78 -7.90 2.83
CA ARG A 116 -12.34 -6.52 3.09
C ARG A 116 -11.44 -6.05 1.95
N PRO A 117 -11.35 -4.74 1.69
CA PRO A 117 -10.47 -4.20 0.66
C PRO A 117 -9.02 -4.63 0.85
N LEU A 118 -8.41 -5.20 -0.19
CA LEU A 118 -6.98 -5.48 -0.29
C LEU A 118 -6.43 -4.76 -1.51
N VAL A 119 -5.49 -3.84 -1.30
CA VAL A 119 -4.80 -3.10 -2.37
C VAL A 119 -3.37 -3.59 -2.49
N LEU A 120 -2.99 -4.06 -3.68
CA LEU A 120 -1.66 -4.56 -3.98
C LEU A 120 -0.95 -3.62 -4.95
N CYS A 121 -0.05 -2.80 -4.42
CA CYS A 121 0.76 -1.89 -5.22
C CYS A 121 1.97 -2.63 -5.79
N VAL A 122 1.70 -3.50 -6.75
CA VAL A 122 2.72 -4.38 -7.35
C VAL A 122 3.76 -3.55 -8.06
N ARG A 123 5.04 -3.71 -7.66
CA ARG A 123 6.16 -3.02 -8.29
C ARG A 123 7.12 -4.04 -8.88
N GLU A 124 7.10 -4.12 -10.22
CA GLU A 124 7.95 -4.98 -11.02
C GLU A 124 8.00 -4.48 -12.47
N THR A 125 9.16 -4.59 -13.10
CA THR A 125 9.34 -4.27 -14.52
C THR A 125 10.64 -4.88 -15.06
N PRO A 126 10.67 -5.45 -16.31
CA PRO A 126 9.53 -5.76 -17.17
C PRO A 126 8.68 -6.91 -16.62
N LEU A 127 7.43 -7.01 -17.09
CA LEU A 127 6.52 -8.08 -16.68
C LEU A 127 6.55 -9.21 -17.69
N HIS A 128 6.76 -10.45 -17.23
CA HIS A 128 6.53 -11.65 -18.03
C HIS A 128 5.12 -12.21 -17.79
N LEU A 129 4.69 -13.16 -18.62
CA LEU A 129 3.35 -13.74 -18.58
C LEU A 129 2.97 -14.31 -17.21
N GLY A 130 3.92 -14.90 -16.47
CA GLY A 130 3.68 -15.41 -15.12
C GLY A 130 3.25 -14.29 -14.14
N HIS A 131 3.91 -13.14 -14.19
CA HIS A 131 3.53 -11.97 -13.36
C HIS A 131 2.12 -11.48 -13.70
N LEU A 132 1.79 -11.39 -15.00
CA LEU A 132 0.46 -10.97 -15.45
C LEU A 132 -0.63 -11.96 -15.00
N ARG A 133 -0.37 -13.26 -15.07
CA ARG A 133 -1.30 -14.27 -14.55
C ARG A 133 -1.52 -14.16 -13.05
N LEU A 134 -0.47 -13.92 -12.26
CA LEU A 134 -0.60 -13.69 -10.81
C LEU A 134 -1.44 -12.44 -10.52
N MET A 135 -1.25 -11.35 -11.25
CA MET A 135 -2.06 -10.15 -11.10
C MET A 135 -3.54 -10.41 -11.44
N THR A 136 -3.80 -11.15 -12.52
CA THR A 136 -5.17 -11.55 -12.90
C THR A 136 -5.81 -12.38 -11.81
N GLN A 137 -5.15 -13.41 -11.30
CA GLN A 137 -5.67 -14.25 -10.23
C GLN A 137 -5.92 -13.47 -8.94
N ALA A 138 -5.02 -12.54 -8.58
CA ALA A 138 -5.23 -11.68 -7.41
C ALA A 138 -6.47 -10.79 -7.57
N ALA A 139 -6.71 -10.25 -8.77
CA ALA A 139 -7.91 -9.48 -9.08
C ALA A 139 -9.19 -10.34 -9.03
N GLU A 140 -9.15 -11.58 -9.53
CA GLU A 140 -10.23 -12.56 -9.44
C GLU A 140 -10.58 -12.91 -7.98
N LEU A 141 -9.57 -12.93 -7.08
CA LEU A 141 -9.78 -13.11 -5.65
C LEU A 141 -10.36 -11.86 -4.95
N GLY A 142 -10.45 -10.72 -5.65
CA GLY A 142 -11.03 -9.49 -5.14
C GLY A 142 -10.02 -8.43 -4.68
N ALA A 143 -8.72 -8.62 -4.93
CA ALA A 143 -7.72 -7.60 -4.66
C ALA A 143 -7.71 -6.51 -5.74
N ALA A 144 -7.53 -5.25 -5.35
CA ALA A 144 -7.23 -4.16 -6.27
C ALA A 144 -5.75 -4.18 -6.64
N ILE A 145 -5.43 -4.33 -7.94
CA ILE A 145 -4.06 -4.27 -8.45
C ILE A 145 -3.77 -2.83 -8.83
N MET A 146 -2.89 -2.18 -8.07
CA MET A 146 -2.60 -0.75 -8.20
C MET A 146 -1.07 -0.50 -8.27
N PRO A 147 -0.40 -0.82 -9.39
CA PRO A 147 1.01 -0.52 -9.54
C PRO A 147 1.27 0.98 -9.35
N PRO A 148 2.38 1.40 -8.73
CA PRO A 148 2.72 2.81 -8.56
C PRO A 148 3.19 3.42 -9.89
N VAL A 149 2.24 3.59 -10.82
CA VAL A 149 2.49 4.17 -12.14
C VAL A 149 2.33 5.69 -12.06
N PRO A 150 3.35 6.48 -12.46
CA PRO A 150 3.28 7.94 -12.42
C PRO A 150 2.14 8.50 -13.26
N ALA A 151 1.41 9.47 -12.70
CA ALA A 151 0.44 10.27 -13.43
C ALA A 151 1.00 11.69 -13.66
N PHE A 152 0.76 12.27 -14.84
CA PHE A 152 1.33 13.55 -15.23
C PHE A 152 0.30 14.67 -15.43
N TYR A 153 -0.99 14.37 -15.35
CA TYR A 153 -2.06 15.36 -15.55
C TYR A 153 -2.05 16.49 -14.50
N HIS A 154 -1.52 16.24 -13.30
CA HIS A 154 -1.36 17.25 -12.24
C HIS A 154 -0.04 18.03 -12.33
N ARG A 155 0.77 17.80 -13.40
CA ARG A 155 2.04 18.48 -13.70
C ARG A 155 3.07 18.43 -12.56
N PRO A 156 3.50 17.23 -12.13
CA PRO A 156 4.46 17.07 -11.04
C PRO A 156 5.77 17.80 -11.34
N GLN A 157 6.34 18.47 -10.35
CA GLN A 157 7.60 19.22 -10.44
C GLN A 157 8.74 18.51 -9.72
N ALA A 158 8.39 17.64 -8.76
CA ALA A 158 9.31 16.89 -7.94
C ALA A 158 8.90 15.41 -7.85
N LEU A 159 9.81 14.56 -7.41
CA LEU A 159 9.53 13.15 -7.16
C LEU A 159 8.44 12.97 -6.10
N ASP A 160 8.44 13.83 -5.08
CA ASP A 160 7.45 13.81 -4.01
C ASP A 160 6.02 14.02 -4.51
N ASP A 161 5.82 14.78 -5.57
CA ASP A 161 4.50 14.97 -6.18
C ASP A 161 3.95 13.66 -6.77
N ILE A 162 4.83 12.84 -7.36
CA ILE A 162 4.49 11.51 -7.90
C ILE A 162 4.16 10.55 -6.75
N ILE A 163 4.97 10.58 -5.68
CA ILE A 163 4.76 9.76 -4.48
C ILE A 163 3.43 10.15 -3.82
N ASN A 164 3.19 11.43 -3.62
CA ASN A 164 1.98 11.97 -3.00
C ASN A 164 0.72 11.60 -3.79
N GLN A 165 0.76 11.71 -5.12
CA GLN A 165 -0.36 11.32 -5.98
C GLN A 165 -0.70 9.83 -5.80
N THR A 166 0.30 8.96 -5.82
CA THR A 166 0.11 7.52 -5.62
C THR A 166 -0.46 7.21 -4.24
N VAL A 167 0.11 7.81 -3.18
CA VAL A 167 -0.31 7.62 -1.79
C VAL A 167 -1.75 8.07 -1.58
N ASN A 168 -2.13 9.25 -2.08
CA ASN A 168 -3.50 9.74 -1.99
C ASN A 168 -4.48 8.78 -2.67
N ARG A 169 -4.14 8.31 -3.90
CA ARG A 169 -4.98 7.36 -4.64
C ARG A 169 -5.14 6.01 -3.94
N VAL A 170 -4.12 5.58 -3.19
CA VAL A 170 -4.21 4.39 -2.32
C VAL A 170 -5.18 4.65 -1.17
N ILE A 171 -5.09 5.80 -0.52
CA ILE A 171 -5.98 6.18 0.59
C ILE A 171 -7.44 6.21 0.15
N ASP A 172 -7.73 6.71 -1.06
CA ASP A 172 -9.07 6.72 -1.65
C ASP A 172 -9.75 5.32 -1.68
N GLN A 173 -8.96 4.23 -1.72
CA GLN A 173 -9.49 2.86 -1.77
C GLN A 173 -10.11 2.39 -0.44
N PHE A 174 -9.94 3.15 0.64
CA PHE A 174 -10.37 2.79 2.00
C PHE A 174 -11.42 3.74 2.58
N ASP A 175 -11.99 4.64 1.78
CA ASP A 175 -12.92 5.68 2.24
C ASP A 175 -12.35 6.47 3.44
N ILE A 176 -11.07 6.81 3.37
CA ILE A 176 -10.39 7.66 4.35
C ILE A 176 -10.28 9.05 3.76
N ASP A 177 -10.88 10.02 4.45
CA ASP A 177 -10.79 11.42 4.08
C ASP A 177 -9.52 12.04 4.67
N LEU A 178 -8.74 12.71 3.83
CA LEU A 178 -7.62 13.51 4.28
C LEU A 178 -8.10 14.95 4.55
N PRO A 179 -7.49 15.66 5.52
CA PRO A 179 -7.77 17.09 5.73
C PRO A 179 -7.54 17.92 4.47
N GLU A 180 -6.55 17.53 3.66
CA GLU A 180 -6.21 18.14 2.37
C GLU A 180 -5.68 17.07 1.42
N ASP A 181 -6.10 17.15 0.14
CA ASP A 181 -5.56 16.27 -0.90
C ASP A 181 -4.06 16.54 -1.12
N LEU A 182 -3.28 15.47 -1.29
CA LEU A 182 -1.83 15.56 -1.50
C LEU A 182 -1.45 16.00 -2.93
N PHE A 183 -2.42 16.13 -3.82
CA PHE A 183 -2.24 16.55 -5.20
C PHE A 183 -3.53 17.16 -5.75
N THR A 184 -3.43 17.93 -6.83
CA THR A 184 -4.61 18.48 -7.51
C THR A 184 -5.37 17.39 -8.27
N ARG A 185 -6.60 17.07 -7.83
CA ARG A 185 -7.46 16.09 -8.50
C ARG A 185 -7.87 16.55 -9.88
N TRP A 186 -8.03 15.62 -10.80
CA TRP A 186 -8.53 15.89 -12.14
C TRP A 186 -9.98 16.35 -12.10
N GLN A 187 -10.25 17.56 -12.62
CA GLN A 187 -11.57 18.18 -12.70
C GLN A 187 -12.10 18.23 -14.16
N GLY A 188 -11.41 17.55 -15.07
CA GLY A 188 -11.67 17.70 -16.51
C GLY A 188 -10.82 18.83 -17.11
N PRO A 189 -10.86 19.00 -18.45
CA PRO A 189 -10.23 20.15 -19.09
C PRO A 189 -10.92 21.42 -18.58
N ALA A 190 -10.16 22.41 -18.13
CA ALA A 190 -10.72 23.73 -17.83
C ALA A 190 -11.56 24.16 -19.02
N ALA A 191 -12.81 24.56 -18.77
CA ALA A 191 -13.65 25.13 -19.83
C ALA A 191 -12.80 26.21 -20.49
N SER A 192 -12.39 25.97 -21.76
CA SER A 192 -11.73 27.00 -22.53
C SER A 192 -12.67 28.18 -22.54
N ASN A 193 -12.31 29.29 -21.89
CA ASN A 193 -12.96 30.55 -22.14
C ASN A 193 -12.84 30.80 -23.64
N ALA A 194 -13.82 30.28 -24.38
CA ALA A 194 -14.11 30.70 -25.72
C ALA A 194 -14.64 32.13 -25.61
N SER A 195 -13.73 33.08 -25.52
CA SER A 195 -14.02 34.50 -25.63
C SER A 195 -12.94 35.08 -26.50
N LYS A 196 -13.26 35.05 -27.78
CA LYS A 196 -12.84 35.95 -28.88
C LYS A 196 -11.56 36.79 -28.66
#